data_f945db5e019de92afe76592ba75806fb
#
_entry.id   f945db5e019de92afe76592ba75806fb
#
_cell.length_a   1.000
_cell.length_b   1.000
_cell.length_c   1.000
_cell.angle_alpha   90.00
_cell.angle_beta   90.00
_cell.angle_gamma   90.00
#
_symmetry.space_group_name_H-M   'P 1'
#
loop_
_entity.id
_entity.type
_entity.pdbx_description
1 polymer ?
#
loop_
_entity_poly.entity_id
_entity_poly.type
_entity_poly.pdbx_seq_one_letter_code
_entity_poly.pdbx_strand_id
1 'polypeptide(L)'
;MNDKKQSGKQSGAKWKIFWIVAGSVLLLAIAAVVTVVMLLFSSPVEIPERKLEAIDFYTQSKIAEKVYRQVRRNSGKLCRMKLKEEEVNSLIRVSEFGHDRMRKPNEMPLRYLQLTYRNGAFSGEFPLDTKAGFLNGGVIKIRFTAKLNKTPEKWSADVERVYLGKIKFSRVKANEIVNKALAQADMNDVNKVVQDIYADEDGKLNITYYPEKLLLLLGKSLNKR
;
A
#
# COMPACT_ATOMS: atom_id res chain seq x y z
N MET A 1 78.48 -10.62 17.57
CA MET A 1 77.77 -9.33 17.65
C MET A 1 77.26 -9.03 16.25
N ASN A 2 76.00 -9.36 16.00
CA ASN A 2 75.18 -8.77 14.88
C ASN A 2 73.96 -9.63 14.67
N ASP A 3 72.93 -9.45 15.51
CA ASP A 3 71.56 -9.97 15.26
C ASP A 3 70.54 -8.96 15.79
N LYS A 4 70.38 -7.88 15.06
CA LYS A 4 69.25 -6.93 15.24
C LYS A 4 69.00 -6.13 13.98
N LYS A 5 68.40 -6.76 12.95
CA LYS A 5 67.80 -5.98 11.82
C LYS A 5 66.88 -6.83 10.93
N GLN A 6 65.90 -7.54 11.46
CA GLN A 6 64.89 -8.16 10.59
C GLN A 6 63.42 -7.97 11.06
N SER A 7 63.13 -7.22 12.12
CA SER A 7 61.77 -7.12 12.68
C SER A 7 60.89 -6.00 12.05
N GLY A 8 61.45 -5.11 11.25
CA GLY A 8 60.70 -3.92 10.78
C GLY A 8 59.91 -4.04 9.46
N LYS A 9 60.17 -5.09 8.64
CA LYS A 9 59.54 -5.20 7.32
C LYS A 9 58.18 -5.92 7.26
N GLN A 10 57.87 -6.74 8.25
CA GLN A 10 56.60 -7.52 8.25
C GLN A 10 55.35 -6.72 8.69
N SER A 11 55.48 -5.64 9.42
CA SER A 11 54.38 -4.80 9.89
C SER A 11 53.72 -4.02 8.76
N GLY A 12 54.50 -3.50 7.81
CA GLY A 12 54.00 -2.70 6.70
C GLY A 12 53.19 -3.48 5.67
N ALA A 13 53.49 -4.76 5.48
CA ALA A 13 52.76 -5.60 4.53
C ALA A 13 51.36 -5.96 5.06
N LYS A 14 51.26 -6.31 6.34
CA LYS A 14 49.98 -6.63 6.98
C LYS A 14 49.03 -5.41 7.00
N TRP A 15 49.55 -4.23 7.21
CA TRP A 15 48.79 -2.96 7.16
C TRP A 15 48.28 -2.64 5.77
N LYS A 16 49.07 -2.84 4.73
CA LYS A 16 48.63 -2.66 3.33
C LYS A 16 47.53 -3.66 2.96
N ILE A 17 47.69 -4.94 3.34
CA ILE A 17 46.66 -5.99 3.10
C ILE A 17 45.34 -5.60 3.81
N PHE A 18 45.43 -5.13 5.07
CA PHE A 18 44.25 -4.67 5.82
C PHE A 18 43.49 -3.56 5.07
N TRP A 19 44.17 -2.53 4.55
CA TRP A 19 43.53 -1.44 3.81
C TRP A 19 42.97 -1.88 2.46
N ILE A 20 43.60 -2.82 1.77
CA ILE A 20 43.08 -3.42 0.54
C ILE A 20 41.79 -4.18 0.82
N VAL A 21 41.77 -5.01 1.85
CA VAL A 21 40.57 -5.78 2.23
C VAL A 21 39.46 -4.85 2.70
N ALA A 22 39.73 -3.88 3.56
CA ALA A 22 38.75 -2.91 4.02
C ALA A 22 38.17 -2.07 2.88
N GLY A 23 39.02 -1.61 1.94
CA GLY A 23 38.62 -0.91 0.75
C GLY A 23 37.73 -1.75 -0.18
N SER A 24 38.09 -3.01 -0.37
CA SER A 24 37.29 -3.95 -1.17
C SER A 24 35.91 -4.22 -0.56
N VAL A 25 35.83 -4.41 0.76
CA VAL A 25 34.56 -4.60 1.47
C VAL A 25 33.69 -3.35 1.37
N LEU A 26 34.28 -2.16 1.51
CA LEU A 26 33.56 -0.89 1.36
C LEU A 26 33.02 -0.72 -0.06
N LEU A 27 33.83 -1.02 -1.09
CA LEU A 27 33.38 -0.96 -2.49
C LEU A 27 32.25 -1.91 -2.77
N LEU A 28 32.32 -3.15 -2.26
CA LEU A 28 31.24 -4.13 -2.38
C LEU A 28 29.98 -3.65 -1.69
N ALA A 29 30.09 -3.05 -0.51
CA ALA A 29 28.94 -2.47 0.21
C ALA A 29 28.31 -1.32 -0.59
N ILE A 30 29.11 -0.42 -1.14
CA ILE A 30 28.61 0.68 -2.00
C ILE A 30 27.94 0.12 -3.25
N ALA A 31 28.55 -0.85 -3.94
CA ALA A 31 27.96 -1.48 -5.11
C ALA A 31 26.63 -2.17 -4.78
N ALA A 32 26.54 -2.85 -3.66
CA ALA A 32 25.29 -3.45 -3.18
C ALA A 32 24.19 -2.41 -2.95
N VAL A 33 24.53 -1.30 -2.26
CA VAL A 33 23.59 -0.19 -2.04
C VAL A 33 23.11 0.42 -3.36
N VAL A 34 24.03 0.72 -4.29
CA VAL A 34 23.71 1.26 -5.61
C VAL A 34 22.80 0.30 -6.39
N THR A 35 23.10 -1.02 -6.35
CA THR A 35 22.28 -2.04 -7.01
C THR A 35 20.86 -2.07 -6.42
N VAL A 36 20.72 -2.03 -5.08
CA VAL A 36 19.41 -1.98 -4.42
C VAL A 36 18.65 -0.72 -4.83
N VAL A 37 19.29 0.44 -4.83
CA VAL A 37 18.69 1.70 -5.27
C VAL A 37 18.24 1.61 -6.73
N MET A 38 19.09 1.11 -7.63
CA MET A 38 18.73 0.92 -9.04
C MET A 38 17.55 -0.02 -9.20
N LEU A 39 17.45 -1.12 -8.44
CA LEU A 39 16.33 -2.05 -8.50
C LEU A 39 15.03 -1.45 -7.96
N LEU A 40 15.10 -0.59 -6.96
CA LEU A 40 13.93 0.13 -6.42
C LEU A 40 13.36 1.12 -7.43
N PHE A 41 14.22 1.88 -8.13
CA PHE A 41 13.84 2.99 -9.00
C PHE A 41 13.89 2.65 -10.51
N SER A 42 14.24 1.42 -10.88
CA SER A 42 14.43 1.02 -12.28
C SER A 42 13.13 0.84 -13.08
N SER A 43 11.98 0.93 -12.45
CA SER A 43 10.70 0.95 -13.17
C SER A 43 10.33 2.40 -13.44
N PRO A 44 10.27 2.85 -14.70
CA PRO A 44 9.75 4.17 -15.01
C PRO A 44 8.30 4.21 -14.50
N VAL A 45 8.07 5.04 -13.51
CA VAL A 45 6.73 5.27 -12.97
C VAL A 45 6.25 6.56 -13.60
N GLU A 46 5.53 6.42 -14.71
CA GLU A 46 4.69 7.51 -15.18
C GLU A 46 3.57 7.66 -14.14
N ILE A 47 3.58 8.76 -13.42
CA ILE A 47 2.46 9.15 -12.57
C ILE A 47 1.44 9.78 -13.51
N PRO A 48 0.38 9.06 -13.91
CA PRO A 48 -0.61 9.64 -14.81
C PRO A 48 -1.27 10.83 -14.12
N GLU A 49 -1.41 11.96 -14.82
CA GLU A 49 -2.28 13.04 -14.34
C GLU A 49 -3.71 12.49 -14.24
N ARG A 50 -4.11 12.12 -13.03
CA ARG A 50 -5.49 11.72 -12.78
C ARG A 50 -6.36 12.95 -12.61
N LYS A 51 -7.10 13.27 -13.64
CA LYS A 51 -8.25 14.15 -13.56
C LYS A 51 -9.47 13.31 -13.18
N LEU A 52 -10.28 13.79 -12.25
CA LEU A 52 -11.59 13.22 -12.01
C LEU A 52 -12.43 13.43 -13.27
N GLU A 53 -12.98 12.34 -13.77
CA GLU A 53 -13.86 12.36 -14.91
C GLU A 53 -15.33 12.44 -14.46
N ALA A 54 -16.21 12.94 -15.32
CA ALA A 54 -17.65 12.97 -15.04
C ALA A 54 -18.20 11.57 -14.70
N ILE A 55 -17.62 10.52 -15.29
CA ILE A 55 -17.98 9.12 -15.02
C ILE A 55 -17.75 8.71 -13.58
N ASP A 56 -16.72 9.27 -12.90
CA ASP A 56 -16.42 8.95 -11.51
C ASP A 56 -17.52 9.46 -10.58
N PHE A 57 -17.99 10.68 -10.79
CA PHE A 57 -19.11 11.24 -10.03
C PHE A 57 -20.43 10.53 -10.34
N TYR A 58 -20.67 10.18 -11.61
CA TYR A 58 -21.83 9.39 -11.99
C TYR A 58 -21.85 8.03 -11.30
N THR A 59 -20.71 7.33 -11.29
CA THR A 59 -20.56 6.05 -10.63
C THR A 59 -20.82 6.16 -9.12
N GLN A 60 -20.25 7.18 -8.47
CA GLN A 60 -20.50 7.46 -7.06
C GLN A 60 -22.00 7.70 -6.78
N SER A 61 -22.65 8.55 -7.58
CA SER A 61 -24.09 8.84 -7.44
C SER A 61 -24.93 7.59 -7.61
N LYS A 62 -24.63 6.74 -8.58
CA LYS A 62 -25.34 5.48 -8.83
C LYS A 62 -25.20 4.51 -7.67
N ILE A 63 -24.00 4.41 -7.08
CA ILE A 63 -23.77 3.57 -5.91
C ILE A 63 -24.52 4.12 -4.69
N ALA A 64 -24.46 5.44 -4.47
CA ALA A 64 -25.20 6.10 -3.38
C ALA A 64 -26.72 5.88 -3.51
N GLU A 65 -27.27 6.02 -4.73
CA GLU A 65 -28.68 5.74 -5.00
C GLU A 65 -29.04 4.29 -4.71
N LYS A 66 -28.18 3.32 -5.07
CA LYS A 66 -28.39 1.91 -4.77
C LYS A 66 -28.44 1.66 -3.26
N VAL A 67 -27.51 2.26 -2.50
CA VAL A 67 -27.51 2.18 -1.02
C VAL A 67 -28.80 2.79 -0.46
N TYR A 68 -29.18 3.97 -0.91
CA TYR A 68 -30.42 4.64 -0.46
C TYR A 68 -31.67 3.82 -0.73
N ARG A 69 -31.79 3.23 -1.92
CA ARG A 69 -32.91 2.31 -2.25
C ARG A 69 -32.93 1.09 -1.34
N GLN A 70 -31.75 0.55 -0.99
CA GLN A 70 -31.65 -0.58 -0.05
C GLN A 70 -32.08 -0.20 1.36
N VAL A 71 -31.73 1.01 1.85
CA VAL A 71 -32.22 1.52 3.14
C VAL A 71 -33.75 1.58 3.16
N ARG A 72 -34.36 2.14 2.10
CA ARG A 72 -35.83 2.27 2.03
C ARG A 72 -36.56 0.91 1.97
N ARG A 73 -35.96 -0.11 1.35
CA ARG A 73 -36.60 -1.43 1.14
C ARG A 73 -36.30 -2.45 2.23
N ASN A 74 -35.15 -2.34 2.85
CA ASN A 74 -34.59 -3.38 3.73
C ASN A 74 -34.08 -2.77 5.05
N SER A 75 -34.87 -1.91 5.68
CA SER A 75 -34.48 -1.30 6.97
C SER A 75 -34.12 -2.37 8.00
N GLY A 76 -32.95 -2.20 8.63
CA GLY A 76 -32.42 -3.11 9.64
C GLY A 76 -31.91 -4.45 9.12
N LYS A 77 -31.97 -4.74 7.82
CA LYS A 77 -31.52 -6.02 7.24
C LYS A 77 -30.15 -5.90 6.58
N LEU A 78 -29.41 -7.01 6.60
CA LEU A 78 -28.19 -7.14 5.83
C LEU A 78 -28.49 -7.10 4.32
N CYS A 79 -27.73 -6.29 3.61
CA CYS A 79 -27.80 -6.19 2.17
C CYS A 79 -26.46 -6.60 1.55
N ARG A 80 -26.51 -7.10 0.32
CA ARG A 80 -25.32 -7.40 -0.47
C ARG A 80 -25.24 -6.43 -1.64
N MET A 81 -24.04 -5.92 -1.87
CA MET A 81 -23.70 -5.11 -3.04
C MET A 81 -22.57 -5.77 -3.80
N LYS A 82 -22.74 -5.88 -5.12
CA LYS A 82 -21.68 -6.31 -6.02
C LYS A 82 -21.18 -5.09 -6.78
N LEU A 83 -19.89 -4.88 -6.74
CA LEU A 83 -19.19 -3.79 -7.44
C LEU A 83 -18.22 -4.38 -8.46
N LYS A 84 -18.21 -3.82 -9.65
CA LYS A 84 -17.20 -4.11 -10.66
C LYS A 84 -15.88 -3.43 -10.29
N GLU A 85 -14.79 -3.91 -10.87
CA GLU A 85 -13.46 -3.33 -10.67
C GLU A 85 -13.40 -1.83 -11.00
N GLU A 86 -14.01 -1.43 -12.12
CA GLU A 86 -14.08 -0.03 -12.53
C GLU A 86 -14.86 0.83 -11.52
N GLU A 87 -15.95 0.30 -10.95
CA GLU A 87 -16.77 1.01 -9.97
C GLU A 87 -15.98 1.26 -8.68
N VAL A 88 -15.21 0.27 -8.23
CA VAL A 88 -14.36 0.42 -7.03
C VAL A 88 -13.19 1.36 -7.29
N ASN A 89 -12.51 1.24 -8.43
CA ASN A 89 -11.43 2.15 -8.79
C ASN A 89 -11.93 3.59 -8.97
N SER A 90 -13.16 3.77 -9.45
CA SER A 90 -13.81 5.08 -9.50
C SER A 90 -14.06 5.66 -8.10
N LEU A 91 -14.55 4.87 -7.14
CA LEU A 91 -14.71 5.29 -5.75
C LEU A 91 -13.38 5.66 -5.09
N ILE A 92 -12.32 4.88 -5.37
CA ILE A 92 -10.97 5.17 -4.88
C ILE A 92 -10.51 6.54 -5.42
N ARG A 93 -10.65 6.80 -6.73
CA ARG A 93 -10.25 8.09 -7.33
C ARG A 93 -10.95 9.27 -6.68
N VAL A 94 -12.27 9.17 -6.46
CA VAL A 94 -13.04 10.23 -5.78
C VAL A 94 -12.58 10.42 -4.34
N SER A 95 -12.29 9.33 -3.63
CA SER A 95 -11.77 9.36 -2.25
C SER A 95 -10.38 9.98 -2.18
N GLU A 96 -9.48 9.61 -3.07
CA GLU A 96 -8.13 10.17 -3.17
C GLU A 96 -8.17 11.68 -3.41
N PHE A 97 -9.02 12.14 -4.33
CA PHE A 97 -9.21 13.55 -4.61
C PHE A 97 -9.74 14.33 -3.41
N GLY A 98 -10.70 13.77 -2.69
CA GLY A 98 -11.21 14.35 -1.45
C GLY A 98 -10.14 14.43 -0.36
N HIS A 99 -9.32 13.39 -0.22
CA HIS A 99 -8.22 13.33 0.75
C HIS A 99 -7.12 14.35 0.41
N ASP A 100 -6.74 14.47 -0.85
CA ASP A 100 -5.68 15.41 -1.28
C ASP A 100 -6.04 16.87 -0.96
N ARG A 101 -7.32 17.24 -1.04
CA ARG A 101 -7.78 18.60 -0.67
C ARG A 101 -7.69 18.90 0.83
N MET A 102 -7.70 17.85 1.68
CA MET A 102 -7.72 17.98 3.13
C MET A 102 -6.40 17.57 3.79
N ARG A 103 -5.45 17.13 2.99
CA ARG A 103 -4.17 16.59 3.45
C ARG A 103 -3.31 17.64 4.15
N LYS A 104 -2.75 17.27 5.30
CA LYS A 104 -1.70 18.05 5.94
C LYS A 104 -0.41 18.00 5.13
N PRO A 105 0.44 19.06 5.17
CA PRO A 105 1.68 19.12 4.39
C PRO A 105 2.64 17.95 4.57
N ASN A 106 2.58 17.26 5.72
CA ASN A 106 3.48 16.17 6.08
C ASN A 106 2.88 14.77 5.86
N GLU A 107 1.63 14.67 5.40
CA GLU A 107 0.98 13.39 5.11
C GLU A 107 1.33 12.92 3.70
N MET A 108 1.64 11.62 3.55
CA MET A 108 1.87 11.04 2.23
C MET A 108 0.59 11.06 1.40
N PRO A 109 0.66 11.47 0.13
CA PRO A 109 -0.48 11.34 -0.77
C PRO A 109 -0.74 9.86 -1.04
N LEU A 110 -1.94 9.38 -0.72
CA LEU A 110 -2.46 8.11 -1.22
C LEU A 110 -2.90 8.31 -2.67
N ARG A 111 -1.94 8.49 -3.59
CA ARG A 111 -2.26 8.73 -4.98
C ARG A 111 -2.15 7.45 -5.78
N TYR A 112 -3.14 7.24 -6.67
CA TYR A 112 -3.07 6.26 -7.74
C TYR A 112 -3.16 4.80 -7.30
N LEU A 113 -3.83 4.51 -6.17
CA LEU A 113 -4.16 3.13 -5.85
C LEU A 113 -5.12 2.60 -6.92
N GLN A 114 -4.68 1.58 -7.64
CA GLN A 114 -5.51 0.82 -8.55
C GLN A 114 -5.63 -0.60 -8.00
N LEU A 115 -6.88 -1.06 -7.85
CA LEU A 115 -7.19 -2.40 -7.36
C LEU A 115 -7.72 -3.27 -8.49
N THR A 116 -7.29 -4.52 -8.51
CA THR A 116 -7.83 -5.60 -9.34
C THR A 116 -8.20 -6.77 -8.44
N TYR A 117 -9.18 -7.57 -8.87
CA TYR A 117 -9.66 -8.71 -8.10
C TYR A 117 -9.57 -9.97 -8.93
N ARG A 118 -8.91 -11.00 -8.41
CA ARG A 118 -8.89 -12.33 -9.06
C ARG A 118 -8.79 -13.41 -8.00
N ASN A 119 -9.57 -14.47 -8.15
CA ASN A 119 -9.49 -15.69 -7.33
C ASN A 119 -9.54 -15.40 -5.81
N GLY A 120 -10.43 -14.52 -5.39
CA GLY A 120 -10.58 -14.15 -3.98
C GLY A 120 -9.47 -13.25 -3.42
N ALA A 121 -8.49 -12.85 -4.24
CA ALA A 121 -7.41 -11.97 -3.83
C ALA A 121 -7.55 -10.56 -4.43
N PHE A 122 -7.09 -9.58 -3.69
CA PHE A 122 -6.93 -8.20 -4.09
C PHE A 122 -5.50 -7.98 -4.54
N SER A 123 -5.32 -7.50 -5.74
CA SER A 123 -4.02 -7.02 -6.22
C SER A 123 -4.09 -5.52 -6.43
N GLY A 124 -3.07 -4.83 -6.01
CA GLY A 124 -3.03 -3.38 -6.16
C GLY A 124 -1.65 -2.89 -6.52
N GLU A 125 -1.62 -1.72 -7.13
CA GLU A 125 -0.38 -0.99 -7.36
C GLU A 125 -0.59 0.49 -7.08
N PHE A 126 0.43 1.10 -6.52
CA PHE A 126 0.48 2.54 -6.29
C PHE A 126 1.92 3.05 -6.29
N PRO A 127 2.16 4.27 -6.76
CA PRO A 127 3.44 4.93 -6.66
C PRO A 127 3.61 5.50 -5.25
N LEU A 128 4.80 5.30 -4.67
CA LEU A 128 5.24 5.92 -3.43
C LEU A 128 6.30 6.96 -3.78
N ASP A 129 5.98 8.22 -3.55
CA ASP A 129 6.95 9.31 -3.69
C ASP A 129 7.90 9.30 -2.48
N THR A 130 9.17 9.05 -2.75
CA THR A 130 10.19 9.08 -1.70
C THR A 130 10.76 10.48 -1.61
N LYS A 131 10.43 11.18 -0.54
CA LYS A 131 11.04 12.47 -0.19
C LYS A 131 12.45 12.33 0.43
N ALA A 132 13.14 11.22 0.18
CA ALA A 132 14.50 11.02 0.69
C ALA A 132 15.44 12.03 0.02
N GLY A 133 16.12 12.85 0.82
CA GLY A 133 16.84 14.05 0.39
C GLY A 133 17.89 13.85 -0.71
N PHE A 134 18.52 12.66 -0.83
CA PHE A 134 19.45 12.33 -1.92
C PHE A 134 18.76 11.69 -3.13
N LEU A 135 17.46 11.35 -3.01
CA LEU A 135 16.61 10.74 -4.05
C LEU A 135 15.46 11.69 -4.43
N ASN A 136 15.72 12.99 -4.42
CA ASN A 136 14.72 14.02 -4.73
C ASN A 136 13.91 13.66 -5.96
N GLY A 137 12.62 13.35 -5.76
CA GLY A 137 11.68 13.00 -6.83
C GLY A 137 11.75 11.53 -7.28
N GLY A 138 12.36 10.64 -6.51
CA GLY A 138 12.32 9.21 -6.78
C GLY A 138 10.96 8.60 -6.42
N VAL A 139 10.33 7.93 -7.38
CA VAL A 139 9.06 7.24 -7.18
C VAL A 139 9.29 5.74 -7.20
N ILE A 140 8.85 5.06 -6.14
CA ILE A 140 8.88 3.60 -6.05
C ILE A 140 7.48 3.07 -6.36
N LYS A 141 7.38 2.15 -7.33
CA LYS A 141 6.13 1.44 -7.59
C LYS A 141 5.96 0.31 -6.59
N ILE A 142 4.91 0.38 -5.78
CA ILE A 142 4.53 -0.71 -4.88
C ILE A 142 3.45 -1.54 -5.56
N ARG A 143 3.66 -2.86 -5.59
CA ARG A 143 2.67 -3.83 -6.07
C ARG A 143 2.44 -4.86 -4.98
N PHE A 144 1.19 -5.20 -4.74
CA PHE A 144 0.83 -6.20 -3.74
C PHE A 144 -0.28 -7.12 -4.21
N THR A 145 -0.35 -8.30 -3.60
CA THR A 145 -1.47 -9.22 -3.67
C THR A 145 -1.76 -9.71 -2.27
N ALA A 146 -3.01 -9.58 -1.84
CA ALA A 146 -3.44 -9.95 -0.50
C ALA A 146 -4.88 -10.47 -0.50
N LYS A 147 -5.21 -11.34 0.45
CA LYS A 147 -6.58 -11.73 0.79
C LYS A 147 -6.99 -11.03 2.06
N LEU A 148 -8.18 -10.47 2.06
CA LEU A 148 -8.77 -9.91 3.27
C LEU A 148 -9.58 -10.99 3.97
N ASN A 149 -9.37 -11.12 5.27
CA ASN A 149 -10.12 -12.01 6.13
C ASN A 149 -10.76 -11.19 7.23
N LYS A 150 -12.04 -11.45 7.48
CA LYS A 150 -12.76 -10.83 8.57
C LYS A 150 -13.22 -11.88 9.56
N THR A 151 -12.88 -11.69 10.82
CA THR A 151 -13.51 -12.35 11.95
C THR A 151 -14.52 -11.40 12.60
N PRO A 152 -15.43 -11.85 13.47
CA PRO A 152 -16.35 -10.95 14.17
C PRO A 152 -15.67 -9.79 14.88
N GLU A 153 -14.44 -9.98 15.35
CA GLU A 153 -13.72 -9.03 16.18
C GLU A 153 -12.73 -8.16 15.39
N LYS A 154 -12.14 -8.67 14.28
CA LYS A 154 -11.06 -7.97 13.61
C LYS A 154 -10.94 -8.28 12.12
N TRP A 155 -10.34 -7.35 11.43
CA TRP A 155 -9.83 -7.52 10.07
C TRP A 155 -8.39 -8.01 10.11
N SER A 156 -8.07 -8.90 9.18
CA SER A 156 -6.70 -9.32 8.92
C SER A 156 -6.49 -9.46 7.41
N ALA A 157 -5.24 -9.36 7.00
CA ALA A 157 -4.85 -9.59 5.62
C ALA A 157 -3.83 -10.72 5.54
N ASP A 158 -3.98 -11.61 4.59
CA ASP A 158 -2.94 -12.55 4.17
C ASP A 158 -2.27 -11.98 2.92
N VAL A 159 -1.11 -11.37 3.12
CA VAL A 159 -0.33 -10.79 2.06
C VAL A 159 0.47 -11.88 1.38
N GLU A 160 0.12 -12.20 0.14
CA GLU A 160 0.79 -13.25 -0.64
C GLU A 160 2.09 -12.75 -1.27
N ARG A 161 2.06 -11.52 -1.81
CA ARG A 161 3.20 -10.91 -2.53
C ARG A 161 3.23 -9.41 -2.31
N VAL A 162 4.44 -8.87 -2.13
CA VAL A 162 4.72 -7.44 -2.18
C VAL A 162 6.01 -7.21 -2.94
N TYR A 163 5.99 -6.22 -3.82
CA TYR A 163 7.16 -5.74 -4.54
C TYR A 163 7.33 -4.25 -4.31
N LEU A 164 8.56 -3.86 -4.04
CA LEU A 164 9.02 -2.47 -3.99
C LEU A 164 9.90 -2.25 -5.22
N GLY A 165 9.36 -1.63 -6.26
CA GLY A 165 10.00 -1.64 -7.58
C GLY A 165 10.13 -3.07 -8.13
N LYS A 166 11.37 -3.54 -8.32
CA LYS A 166 11.69 -4.92 -8.71
C LYS A 166 12.04 -5.83 -7.53
N ILE A 167 12.16 -5.31 -6.33
CA ILE A 167 12.56 -6.08 -5.16
C ILE A 167 11.32 -6.74 -4.55
N LYS A 168 11.38 -8.07 -4.40
CA LYS A 168 10.36 -8.83 -3.68
C LYS A 168 10.56 -8.63 -2.18
N PHE A 169 9.54 -8.14 -1.49
CA PHE A 169 9.56 -7.95 -0.05
C PHE A 169 9.19 -9.25 0.69
N SER A 170 9.71 -9.43 1.91
CA SER A 170 9.42 -10.61 2.72
C SER A 170 7.93 -10.70 3.05
N ARG A 171 7.28 -11.84 2.70
CA ARG A 171 5.88 -12.11 3.02
C ARG A 171 5.59 -12.02 4.51
N VAL A 172 6.48 -12.57 5.35
CA VAL A 172 6.31 -12.56 6.81
C VAL A 172 6.29 -11.13 7.34
N LYS A 173 7.29 -10.31 6.96
CA LYS A 173 7.34 -8.89 7.36
C LYS A 173 6.19 -8.08 6.79
N ALA A 174 5.77 -8.34 5.55
CA ALA A 174 4.63 -7.66 4.96
C ALA A 174 3.34 -7.95 5.74
N ASN A 175 3.09 -9.22 6.08
CA ASN A 175 1.93 -9.61 6.89
C ASN A 175 1.95 -8.97 8.29
N GLU A 176 3.12 -8.93 8.93
CA GLU A 176 3.27 -8.28 10.24
C GLU A 176 2.91 -6.79 10.17
N ILE A 177 3.51 -6.07 9.21
CA ILE A 177 3.27 -4.62 9.04
C ILE A 177 1.81 -4.32 8.74
N VAL A 178 1.21 -5.03 7.76
CA VAL A 178 -0.18 -4.80 7.34
C VAL A 178 -1.15 -5.14 8.46
N ASN A 179 -0.98 -6.27 9.15
CA ASN A 179 -1.88 -6.66 10.24
C ASN A 179 -1.72 -5.76 11.46
N LYS A 180 -0.51 -5.26 11.75
CA LYS A 180 -0.30 -4.24 12.77
C LYS A 180 -1.00 -2.92 12.41
N ALA A 181 -0.91 -2.48 11.17
CA ALA A 181 -1.61 -1.30 10.69
C ALA A 181 -3.14 -1.45 10.76
N LEU A 182 -3.68 -2.61 10.36
CA LEU A 182 -5.11 -2.93 10.48
C LEU A 182 -5.58 -2.96 11.94
N ALA A 183 -4.75 -3.48 12.85
CA ALA A 183 -5.07 -3.50 14.29
C ALA A 183 -5.04 -2.11 14.93
N GLN A 184 -4.20 -1.20 14.41
CA GLN A 184 -4.10 0.18 14.88
C GLN A 184 -5.15 1.11 14.24
N ALA A 185 -5.69 0.73 13.08
CA ALA A 185 -6.76 1.49 12.43
C ALA A 185 -8.04 1.41 13.27
N ASP A 186 -8.68 2.55 13.51
CA ASP A 186 -10.00 2.57 14.13
C ASP A 186 -11.05 2.05 13.16
N MET A 187 -11.18 0.73 13.13
CA MET A 187 -12.15 0.02 12.28
C MET A 187 -13.49 -0.22 12.96
N ASN A 188 -13.70 0.33 14.17
CA ASN A 188 -14.89 0.07 14.96
C ASN A 188 -16.19 0.43 14.23
N ASP A 189 -16.23 1.59 13.59
CA ASP A 189 -17.40 2.00 12.84
C ASP A 189 -17.57 1.17 11.55
N VAL A 190 -16.47 0.83 10.87
CA VAL A 190 -16.50 -0.05 9.68
C VAL A 190 -16.98 -1.45 10.04
N ASN A 191 -16.53 -2.01 11.17
CA ASN A 191 -16.95 -3.33 11.67
C ASN A 191 -18.44 -3.41 11.96
N LYS A 192 -19.05 -2.32 12.44
CA LYS A 192 -20.49 -2.24 12.67
C LYS A 192 -21.31 -2.21 11.39
N VAL A 193 -20.73 -1.70 10.31
CA VAL A 193 -21.39 -1.49 9.03
C VAL A 193 -21.17 -2.67 8.09
N VAL A 194 -19.91 -3.05 7.87
CA VAL A 194 -19.51 -4.07 6.91
C VAL A 194 -19.37 -5.41 7.64
N GLN A 195 -20.13 -6.40 7.21
CA GLN A 195 -20.10 -7.74 7.77
C GLN A 195 -19.17 -8.68 7.03
N ASP A 196 -19.06 -8.50 5.72
CA ASP A 196 -18.20 -9.32 4.89
C ASP A 196 -17.76 -8.57 3.63
N ILE A 197 -16.56 -8.88 3.14
CA ILE A 197 -16.01 -8.35 1.90
C ILE A 197 -15.11 -9.40 1.25
N TYR A 198 -15.44 -9.78 0.02
CA TYR A 198 -14.64 -10.74 -0.74
C TYR A 198 -14.73 -10.48 -2.25
N ALA A 199 -13.70 -10.87 -2.96
CA ALA A 199 -13.70 -10.87 -4.43
C ALA A 199 -14.25 -12.22 -4.92
N ASP A 200 -15.22 -12.21 -5.84
CA ASP A 200 -15.72 -13.45 -6.44
C ASP A 200 -14.84 -13.89 -7.64
N GLU A 201 -15.15 -15.05 -8.18
CA GLU A 201 -14.43 -15.61 -9.33
C GLU A 201 -14.61 -14.79 -10.60
N ASP A 202 -15.73 -14.06 -10.72
CA ASP A 202 -16.04 -13.14 -11.83
C ASP A 202 -15.28 -11.81 -11.74
N GLY A 203 -14.41 -11.61 -10.74
CA GLY A 203 -13.70 -10.35 -10.53
C GLY A 203 -14.61 -9.21 -10.05
N LYS A 204 -15.67 -9.54 -9.30
CA LYS A 204 -16.52 -8.54 -8.66
C LYS A 204 -16.28 -8.53 -7.16
N LEU A 205 -16.31 -7.35 -6.57
CA LEU A 205 -16.24 -7.17 -5.12
C LEU A 205 -17.63 -7.33 -4.52
N ASN A 206 -17.79 -8.31 -3.66
CA ASN A 206 -19.00 -8.53 -2.89
C ASN A 206 -18.84 -7.91 -1.51
N ILE A 207 -19.77 -7.05 -1.13
CA ILE A 207 -19.80 -6.39 0.19
C ILE A 207 -21.14 -6.72 0.83
N THR A 208 -21.11 -7.34 2.00
CA THR A 208 -22.28 -7.57 2.83
C THR A 208 -22.29 -6.54 3.96
N TYR A 209 -23.35 -5.74 4.09
CA TYR A 209 -23.37 -4.59 4.98
C TYR A 209 -24.76 -4.20 5.44
N TYR A 210 -24.83 -3.35 6.47
CA TYR A 210 -26.04 -2.70 6.94
C TYR A 210 -26.18 -1.33 6.30
N PRO A 211 -27.11 -1.12 5.35
CA PRO A 211 -27.20 0.12 4.58
C PRO A 211 -27.52 1.35 5.44
N GLU A 212 -28.36 1.22 6.47
CA GLU A 212 -28.67 2.30 7.40
C GLU A 212 -27.45 2.76 8.19
N LYS A 213 -26.68 1.79 8.72
CA LYS A 213 -25.44 2.10 9.45
C LYS A 213 -24.40 2.77 8.56
N LEU A 214 -24.37 2.40 7.26
CA LEU A 214 -23.49 3.05 6.27
C LEU A 214 -23.89 4.52 6.09
N LEU A 215 -25.17 4.82 5.92
CA LEU A 215 -25.64 6.23 5.81
C LEU A 215 -25.34 7.04 7.06
N LEU A 216 -25.51 6.46 8.25
CA LEU A 216 -25.17 7.12 9.52
C LEU A 216 -23.67 7.40 9.63
N LEU A 217 -22.82 6.47 9.19
CA LEU A 217 -21.37 6.65 9.16
C LEU A 217 -20.97 7.80 8.23
N LEU A 218 -21.52 7.83 7.03
CA LEU A 218 -21.28 8.90 6.05
C LEU A 218 -21.77 10.25 6.57
N GLY A 219 -22.95 10.33 7.20
CA GLY A 219 -23.47 11.54 7.81
C GLY A 219 -22.60 12.07 8.96
N LYS A 220 -22.06 11.19 9.80
CA LYS A 220 -21.11 11.58 10.86
C LYS A 220 -19.80 12.13 10.31
N SER A 221 -19.32 11.61 9.19
CA SER A 221 -18.08 12.08 8.56
C SER A 221 -18.25 13.48 7.95
N LEU A 222 -19.46 13.83 7.51
CA LEU A 222 -19.80 15.17 7.01
C LEU A 222 -19.97 16.20 8.11
N ASN A 223 -20.47 15.80 9.28
CA ASN A 223 -20.71 16.70 10.42
C ASN A 223 -19.48 16.94 11.31
N LYS A 224 -18.39 16.16 11.14
CA LYS A 224 -17.10 16.40 11.82
C LYS A 224 -16.21 17.44 11.12
N ARG A 225 -16.73 18.12 10.14
CA ARG A 225 -16.12 19.19 9.37
C ARG A 225 -16.74 20.53 9.75
#